data_c42e34e58af8bb59d490dabcad9888c6
#
_entry.id   c42e34e58af8bb59d490dabcad9888c6
#
_cell.length_a   1.000
_cell.length_b   1.000
_cell.length_c   1.000
_cell.angle_alpha   90.00
_cell.angle_beta   90.00
_cell.angle_gamma   90.00
#
_symmetry.space_group_name_H-M   'P 1'
#
loop_
_entity.id
_entity.type
_entity.pdbx_description
1 polymer ?
#
loop_
_entity_poly.entity_id
_entity_poly.type
_entity_poly.pdbx_seq_one_letter_code
_entity_poly.pdbx_strand_id
1 'polypeptide(L)'
;ALAFQLAYFKAHYPDVFFDVMLNYSSSDYITDALSFDFETALLSINNIPYHDKFQNKKIFLGMKNIKGLPRDLAYWIIEERQNAAFTGVEDFILRLPQNYHKIPLLTPLIQLGLFDSFEKNRQKILANLPNLFVFADELGSLFADTTYSWTEAQDFSDAEKFELEQSIIGVGLSDHPLVKLAKEADQPFSWISELTENSRARIL
;
A
#
# COMPACT_ATOMS: atom_id res chain seq x y z
N ALA A 1 -7.82 17.49 31.11
CA ALA A 1 -9.17 16.99 30.79
C ALA A 1 -9.23 16.34 29.41
N LEU A 2 -8.82 17.02 28.32
CA LEU A 2 -8.95 16.49 26.97
C LEU A 2 -8.16 15.19 26.74
N ALA A 3 -6.90 15.10 27.18
CA ALA A 3 -6.07 13.91 27.02
C ALA A 3 -6.69 12.67 27.69
N PHE A 4 -7.28 12.84 28.87
CA PHE A 4 -7.99 11.76 29.55
C PHE A 4 -9.26 11.34 28.80
N GLN A 5 -10.00 12.28 28.24
CA GLN A 5 -11.19 11.98 27.42
C GLN A 5 -10.80 11.19 26.17
N LEU A 6 -9.74 11.61 25.45
CA LEU A 6 -9.24 10.89 24.28
C LEU A 6 -8.77 9.47 24.63
N ALA A 7 -8.03 9.31 25.72
CA ALA A 7 -7.59 7.99 26.20
C ALA A 7 -8.78 7.10 26.57
N TYR A 8 -9.82 7.67 27.21
CA TYR A 8 -11.03 6.95 27.56
C TYR A 8 -11.79 6.49 26.29
N PHE A 9 -11.97 7.39 25.30
CA PHE A 9 -12.63 7.02 24.04
C PHE A 9 -11.85 5.96 23.28
N LYS A 10 -10.53 6.06 23.21
CA LYS A 10 -9.68 5.06 22.57
C LYS A 10 -9.82 3.69 23.23
N ALA A 11 -9.86 3.63 24.56
CA ALA A 11 -9.93 2.36 25.30
C ALA A 11 -11.31 1.70 25.22
N HIS A 12 -12.40 2.49 25.26
CA HIS A 12 -13.76 1.97 25.37
C HIS A 12 -14.56 1.99 24.06
N TYR A 13 -14.18 2.86 23.11
CA TYR A 13 -14.87 3.06 21.85
C TYR A 13 -13.85 3.21 20.69
N PRO A 14 -12.95 2.21 20.49
CA PRO A 14 -11.87 2.34 19.50
C PRO A 14 -12.40 2.58 18.09
N ASP A 15 -13.49 1.94 17.70
CA ASP A 15 -14.10 2.13 16.37
C ASP A 15 -14.44 3.60 16.10
N VAL A 16 -15.11 4.25 17.06
CA VAL A 16 -15.50 5.67 16.96
C VAL A 16 -14.27 6.58 17.03
N PHE A 17 -13.33 6.26 17.92
CA PHE A 17 -12.10 7.02 18.07
C PHE A 17 -11.31 7.05 16.76
N PHE A 18 -11.04 5.89 16.16
CA PHE A 18 -10.25 5.80 14.94
C PHE A 18 -11.01 6.29 13.71
N ASP A 19 -12.35 6.17 13.65
CA ASP A 19 -13.14 6.79 12.60
C ASP A 19 -12.93 8.32 12.56
N VAL A 20 -12.97 8.97 13.71
CA VAL A 20 -12.72 10.40 13.79
C VAL A 20 -11.24 10.73 13.53
N MET A 21 -10.31 10.03 14.17
CA MET A 21 -8.89 10.40 14.12
C MET A 21 -8.27 10.17 12.74
N LEU A 22 -8.60 9.08 12.05
CA LEU A 22 -8.08 8.78 10.71
C LEU A 22 -8.76 9.60 9.61
N ASN A 23 -10.06 9.87 9.74
CA ASN A 23 -10.79 10.65 8.73
C ASN A 23 -10.54 12.16 8.84
N TYR A 24 -10.26 12.70 10.04
CA TYR A 24 -10.20 14.15 10.30
C TYR A 24 -8.86 14.64 10.87
N SER A 25 -7.98 13.76 11.27
CA SER A 25 -6.67 14.08 11.86
C SER A 25 -5.53 13.61 10.96
N SER A 26 -4.34 13.47 11.51
CA SER A 26 -3.15 13.07 10.77
C SER A 26 -2.98 11.55 10.72
N SER A 27 -2.11 11.11 9.81
CA SER A 27 -1.65 9.73 9.67
C SER A 27 -0.93 9.16 10.92
N ASP A 28 -0.68 9.99 11.94
CA ASP A 28 0.00 9.57 13.17
C ASP A 28 -0.74 8.45 13.93
N TYR A 29 -2.05 8.32 13.68
CA TYR A 29 -2.88 7.30 14.29
C TYR A 29 -2.95 5.96 13.53
N ILE A 30 -2.32 5.84 12.35
CA ILE A 30 -2.35 4.59 11.57
C ILE A 30 -1.67 3.46 12.34
N THR A 31 -0.43 3.67 12.80
CA THR A 31 0.33 2.67 13.56
C THR A 31 -0.41 2.26 14.84
N ASP A 32 -1.04 3.23 15.47
CA ASP A 32 -1.83 3.02 16.67
C ASP A 32 -3.11 2.20 16.37
N ALA A 33 -3.81 2.51 15.28
CA ALA A 33 -4.98 1.76 14.83
C ALA A 33 -4.63 0.31 14.45
N LEU A 34 -3.46 0.09 13.83
CA LEU A 34 -2.97 -1.26 13.51
C LEU A 34 -2.62 -2.10 14.75
N SER A 35 -2.42 -1.48 15.92
CA SER A 35 -2.26 -2.19 17.20
C SER A 35 -3.59 -2.69 17.78
N PHE A 36 -4.71 -2.19 17.28
CA PHE A 36 -6.04 -2.72 17.51
C PHE A 36 -6.35 -3.70 16.38
N ASP A 37 -7.11 -4.71 16.62
CA ASP A 37 -7.43 -5.82 15.71
C ASP A 37 -8.28 -5.38 14.48
N PHE A 38 -7.81 -4.31 13.79
CA PHE A 38 -8.43 -3.77 12.59
C PHE A 38 -7.70 -4.23 11.34
N GLU A 39 -8.46 -4.63 10.34
CA GLU A 39 -7.91 -5.02 9.05
C GLU A 39 -7.49 -3.81 8.22
N THR A 40 -6.37 -3.92 7.51
CA THR A 40 -5.99 -2.98 6.45
C THR A 40 -6.66 -3.41 5.15
N ALA A 41 -7.30 -2.47 4.47
CA ALA A 41 -7.85 -2.74 3.14
C ALA A 41 -6.72 -2.95 2.13
N LEU A 42 -6.91 -3.93 1.23
CA LEU A 42 -5.96 -4.16 0.14
C LEU A 42 -5.83 -2.91 -0.73
N LEU A 43 -4.59 -2.50 -0.95
CA LEU A 43 -4.29 -1.38 -1.82
C LEU A 43 -4.49 -1.77 -3.28
N SER A 44 -5.12 -0.89 -4.04
CA SER A 44 -5.21 -0.98 -5.49
C SER A 44 -5.30 0.40 -6.08
N ILE A 45 -4.73 0.59 -7.26
CA ILE A 45 -4.81 1.85 -8.01
C ILE A 45 -6.27 2.27 -8.24
N ASN A 46 -7.18 1.29 -8.31
CA ASN A 46 -8.60 1.51 -8.53
C ASN A 46 -9.40 1.85 -7.26
N ASN A 47 -8.84 1.67 -6.07
CA ASN A 47 -9.60 1.89 -4.82
C ASN A 47 -8.93 2.83 -3.80
N ILE A 48 -7.62 3.03 -3.87
CA ILE A 48 -6.88 3.85 -2.90
C ILE A 48 -7.46 5.27 -2.80
N PRO A 49 -7.87 5.74 -1.60
CA PRO A 49 -8.36 7.11 -1.43
C PRO A 49 -7.21 8.13 -1.41
N TYR A 50 -7.53 9.42 -1.49
CA TYR A 50 -6.52 10.46 -1.28
C TYR A 50 -6.14 10.60 0.19
N HIS A 51 -7.14 10.68 1.08
CA HIS A 51 -6.94 10.70 2.53
C HIS A 51 -7.16 9.31 3.12
N ASP A 52 -6.52 9.04 4.26
CA ASP A 52 -6.82 7.85 5.02
C ASP A 52 -8.29 7.83 5.38
N LYS A 53 -8.87 6.64 5.46
CA LYS A 53 -10.25 6.44 5.90
C LYS A 53 -10.32 5.24 6.83
N PHE A 54 -11.22 5.33 7.79
CA PHE A 54 -11.63 4.20 8.60
C PHE A 54 -13.11 3.94 8.32
N GLN A 55 -13.44 2.73 7.94
CA GLN A 55 -14.81 2.34 7.64
C GLN A 55 -15.00 0.84 7.85
N ASN A 56 -16.08 0.46 8.55
CA ASN A 56 -16.41 -0.95 8.79
C ASN A 56 -15.24 -1.74 9.41
N LYS A 57 -14.54 -1.15 10.39
CA LYS A 57 -13.35 -1.72 11.04
C LYS A 57 -12.18 -2.00 10.10
N LYS A 58 -12.13 -1.34 8.95
CA LYS A 58 -11.01 -1.42 8.00
C LYS A 58 -10.34 -0.06 7.86
N ILE A 59 -9.02 -0.12 7.81
CA ILE A 59 -8.15 1.04 7.57
C ILE A 59 -7.86 1.11 6.09
N PHE A 60 -8.21 2.21 5.45
CA PHE A 60 -7.88 2.54 4.06
C PHE A 60 -6.77 3.57 4.07
N LEU A 61 -5.58 3.18 3.66
CA LEU A 61 -4.44 4.08 3.56
C LEU A 61 -4.59 5.00 2.36
N GLY A 62 -4.27 6.28 2.56
CA GLY A 62 -4.44 7.32 1.56
C GLY A 62 -3.17 7.66 0.78
N MET A 63 -3.34 8.05 -0.48
CA MET A 63 -2.23 8.46 -1.35
C MET A 63 -1.46 9.67 -0.83
N LYS A 64 -2.06 10.53 0.01
CA LYS A 64 -1.38 11.72 0.58
C LYS A 64 -0.16 11.36 1.41
N ASN A 65 -0.09 10.12 1.95
CA ASN A 65 1.00 9.65 2.80
C ASN A 65 2.13 8.99 1.99
N ILE A 66 1.93 8.77 0.68
CA ILE A 66 2.94 8.18 -0.19
C ILE A 66 4.05 9.19 -0.44
N LYS A 67 5.23 8.93 0.12
CA LYS A 67 6.39 9.79 -0.06
C LYS A 67 6.78 9.88 -1.53
N GLY A 68 6.98 11.11 -2.01
CA GLY A 68 7.38 11.36 -3.40
C GLY A 68 6.24 11.38 -4.42
N LEU A 69 5.01 11.11 -4.04
CA LEU A 69 3.85 11.19 -4.93
C LEU A 69 3.34 12.65 -5.01
N PRO A 70 3.38 13.31 -6.18
CA PRO A 70 2.80 14.63 -6.36
C PRO A 70 1.29 14.63 -6.16
N ARG A 71 0.77 15.67 -5.54
CA ARG A 71 -0.66 15.82 -5.26
C ARG A 71 -1.52 15.81 -6.52
N ASP A 72 -1.07 16.49 -7.56
CA ASP A 72 -1.75 16.58 -8.86
C ASP A 72 -1.84 15.22 -9.55
N LEU A 73 -0.79 14.39 -9.48
CA LEU A 73 -0.82 13.01 -9.97
C LEU A 73 -1.83 12.16 -9.18
N ALA A 74 -1.86 12.29 -7.85
CA ALA A 74 -2.81 11.57 -7.02
C ALA A 74 -4.27 11.92 -7.36
N TYR A 75 -4.57 13.21 -7.60
CA TYR A 75 -5.90 13.64 -8.03
C TYR A 75 -6.23 13.16 -9.44
N TRP A 76 -5.27 13.24 -10.36
CA TRP A 76 -5.47 12.70 -11.70
C TRP A 76 -5.85 11.21 -11.65
N ILE A 77 -5.16 10.39 -10.86
CA ILE A 77 -5.49 8.96 -10.69
C ILE A 77 -6.93 8.78 -10.22
N ILE A 78 -7.37 9.58 -9.25
CA ILE A 78 -8.72 9.48 -8.69
C ILE A 78 -9.78 9.88 -9.73
N GLU A 79 -9.57 10.94 -10.46
CA GLU A 79 -10.50 11.44 -11.48
C GLU A 79 -10.56 10.49 -12.66
N GLU A 80 -9.41 10.05 -13.16
CA GLU A 80 -9.32 9.20 -14.34
C GLU A 80 -10.00 7.83 -14.13
N ARG A 81 -9.80 7.19 -12.99
CA ARG A 81 -10.48 5.92 -12.70
C ARG A 81 -12.00 6.03 -12.50
N GLN A 82 -12.53 7.24 -12.25
CA GLN A 82 -13.99 7.47 -12.21
C GLN A 82 -14.61 7.41 -13.61
N ASN A 83 -13.85 7.77 -14.67
CA ASN A 83 -14.29 7.63 -16.05
C ASN A 83 -14.35 6.16 -16.45
N ALA A 84 -13.28 5.40 -16.17
CA ALA A 84 -13.19 3.96 -16.32
C ALA A 84 -12.12 3.40 -15.38
N ALA A 85 -12.41 2.31 -14.67
CA ALA A 85 -11.40 1.62 -13.87
C ALA A 85 -10.22 1.21 -14.76
N PHE A 86 -9.00 1.26 -14.20
CA PHE A 86 -7.83 0.73 -14.90
C PHE A 86 -7.93 -0.78 -15.03
N THR A 87 -7.63 -1.31 -16.20
CA THR A 87 -7.73 -2.74 -16.53
C THR A 87 -6.39 -3.48 -16.46
N GLY A 88 -5.29 -2.73 -16.42
CA GLY A 88 -3.94 -3.27 -16.38
C GLY A 88 -2.89 -2.18 -16.17
N VAL A 89 -1.63 -2.61 -16.06
CA VAL A 89 -0.49 -1.68 -15.96
C VAL A 89 -0.35 -0.88 -17.27
N GLU A 90 -0.49 -1.56 -18.40
CA GLU A 90 -0.41 -0.94 -19.73
C GLU A 90 -1.50 0.11 -19.92
N ASP A 91 -2.75 -0.21 -19.56
CA ASP A 91 -3.87 0.72 -19.64
C ASP A 91 -3.62 1.96 -18.78
N PHE A 92 -3.09 1.77 -17.57
CA PHE A 92 -2.71 2.89 -16.71
C PHE A 92 -1.64 3.77 -17.37
N ILE A 93 -0.58 3.19 -17.92
CA ILE A 93 0.52 3.93 -18.54
C ILE A 93 0.05 4.62 -19.83
N LEU A 94 -0.78 3.98 -20.66
CA LEU A 94 -1.34 4.57 -21.88
C LEU A 94 -2.22 5.79 -21.60
N ARG A 95 -2.94 5.78 -20.49
CA ARG A 95 -3.82 6.90 -20.08
C ARG A 95 -3.06 7.97 -19.30
N LEU A 96 -1.88 7.63 -18.73
CA LEU A 96 -1.08 8.55 -17.91
C LEU A 96 -0.58 9.72 -18.77
N PRO A 97 -0.78 11.00 -18.35
CA PRO A 97 -0.22 12.13 -19.05
C PRO A 97 1.32 12.06 -19.14
N GLN A 98 1.87 12.36 -20.30
CA GLN A 98 3.29 12.22 -20.64
C GLN A 98 4.24 12.95 -19.67
N ASN A 99 3.80 14.07 -19.08
CA ASN A 99 4.57 14.79 -18.08
C ASN A 99 4.84 13.97 -16.78
N TYR A 100 4.04 12.90 -16.56
CA TYR A 100 4.22 11.95 -15.44
C TYR A 100 4.94 10.64 -15.85
N HIS A 101 5.36 10.48 -17.11
CA HIS A 101 6.21 9.37 -17.56
C HIS A 101 7.61 9.47 -16.94
N LYS A 102 7.68 9.31 -15.63
CA LYS A 102 8.92 9.41 -14.83
C LYS A 102 8.99 8.26 -13.84
N ILE A 103 10.00 7.42 -13.96
CA ILE A 103 10.20 6.27 -13.09
C ILE A 103 10.08 6.63 -11.60
N PRO A 104 10.75 7.69 -11.07
CA PRO A 104 10.68 8.02 -9.65
C PRO A 104 9.28 8.34 -9.14
N LEU A 105 8.36 8.80 -10.01
CA LEU A 105 6.97 9.11 -9.62
C LEU A 105 6.11 7.85 -9.47
N LEU A 106 6.34 6.83 -10.30
CA LEU A 106 5.56 5.60 -10.29
C LEU A 106 6.14 4.53 -9.37
N THR A 107 7.45 4.58 -9.10
CA THR A 107 8.13 3.61 -8.24
C THR A 107 7.42 3.41 -6.89
N PRO A 108 7.06 4.45 -6.13
CA PRO A 108 6.37 4.26 -4.84
C PRO A 108 5.01 3.58 -4.98
N LEU A 109 4.25 3.86 -6.04
CA LEU A 109 2.95 3.23 -6.29
C LEU A 109 3.10 1.72 -6.55
N ILE A 110 4.11 1.36 -7.34
CA ILE A 110 4.39 -0.04 -7.67
C ILE A 110 4.93 -0.78 -6.44
N GLN A 111 5.88 -0.20 -5.73
CA GLN A 111 6.48 -0.80 -4.53
C GLN A 111 5.47 -1.00 -3.39
N LEU A 112 4.43 -0.17 -3.30
CA LEU A 112 3.31 -0.35 -2.37
C LEU A 112 2.29 -1.41 -2.83
N GLY A 113 2.45 -1.97 -4.03
CA GLY A 113 1.55 -3.01 -4.53
C GLY A 113 0.22 -2.51 -5.07
N LEU A 114 0.11 -1.24 -5.48
CA LEU A 114 -1.14 -0.71 -6.04
C LEU A 114 -1.55 -1.40 -7.34
N PHE A 115 -0.64 -2.09 -8.01
CA PHE A 115 -0.85 -2.83 -9.24
C PHE A 115 -0.89 -4.34 -9.05
N ASP A 116 -0.80 -4.86 -7.81
CA ASP A 116 -0.73 -6.30 -7.51
C ASP A 116 -1.98 -7.08 -7.97
N SER A 117 -3.11 -6.38 -8.20
CA SER A 117 -4.31 -6.98 -8.81
C SER A 117 -4.14 -7.30 -10.29
N PHE A 118 -3.16 -6.69 -10.97
CA PHE A 118 -2.87 -6.89 -12.39
C PHE A 118 -1.60 -7.75 -12.59
N GLU A 119 -0.51 -7.37 -11.92
CA GLU A 119 0.76 -8.07 -11.93
C GLU A 119 1.35 -8.06 -10.51
N LYS A 120 1.53 -9.24 -9.93
CA LYS A 120 2.04 -9.39 -8.56
C LYS A 120 3.54 -9.15 -8.45
N ASN A 121 4.26 -9.36 -9.55
CA ASN A 121 5.70 -9.15 -9.59
C ASN A 121 6.00 -7.66 -9.76
N ARG A 122 6.20 -6.98 -8.63
CA ARG A 122 6.46 -5.54 -8.58
C ARG A 122 7.76 -5.15 -9.29
N GLN A 123 8.80 -6.01 -9.18
CA GLN A 123 10.08 -5.78 -9.85
C GLN A 123 9.96 -5.90 -11.38
N LYS A 124 9.12 -6.81 -11.87
CA LYS A 124 8.82 -6.93 -13.29
C LYS A 124 8.20 -5.64 -13.84
N ILE A 125 7.23 -5.05 -13.13
CA ILE A 125 6.65 -3.77 -13.54
C ILE A 125 7.73 -2.68 -13.60
N LEU A 126 8.55 -2.55 -12.55
CA LEU A 126 9.62 -1.54 -12.48
C LEU A 126 10.63 -1.69 -13.62
N ALA A 127 11.08 -2.90 -13.90
CA ALA A 127 12.04 -3.18 -14.96
C ALA A 127 11.51 -2.82 -16.36
N ASN A 128 10.20 -2.90 -16.55
CA ASN A 128 9.56 -2.62 -17.83
C ASN A 128 9.10 -1.16 -18.01
N LEU A 129 9.09 -0.34 -16.95
CA LEU A 129 8.61 1.05 -17.02
C LEU A 129 9.23 1.88 -18.14
N PRO A 130 10.57 1.86 -18.38
CA PRO A 130 11.16 2.65 -19.47
C PRO A 130 10.57 2.28 -20.84
N ASN A 131 10.41 0.99 -21.10
CA ASN A 131 9.88 0.48 -22.36
C ASN A 131 8.37 0.70 -22.46
N LEU A 132 7.62 0.66 -21.36
CA LEU A 132 6.20 0.98 -21.33
C LEU A 132 5.95 2.46 -21.66
N PHE A 133 6.81 3.37 -21.22
CA PHE A 133 6.69 4.78 -21.61
C PHE A 133 6.91 4.98 -23.11
N VAL A 134 7.96 4.36 -23.67
CA VAL A 134 8.20 4.40 -25.12
C VAL A 134 7.02 3.82 -25.90
N PHE A 135 6.53 2.67 -25.45
CA PHE A 135 5.37 2.01 -26.05
C PHE A 135 4.11 2.91 -26.03
N ALA A 136 3.85 3.60 -24.90
CA ALA A 136 2.73 4.51 -24.79
C ALA A 136 2.87 5.73 -25.73
N ASP A 137 4.09 6.28 -25.84
CA ASP A 137 4.37 7.41 -26.72
C ASP A 137 4.22 7.03 -28.20
N GLU A 138 4.61 5.81 -28.60
CA GLU A 138 4.49 5.29 -29.95
C GLU A 138 3.04 4.96 -30.34
N LEU A 139 2.28 4.31 -29.43
CA LEU A 139 0.87 3.96 -29.68
C LEU A 139 -0.04 5.19 -29.78
N GLY A 140 0.27 6.27 -29.07
CA GLY A 140 -0.42 7.54 -29.21
C GLY A 140 -0.33 8.12 -30.63
N SER A 141 0.51 7.56 -31.50
CA SER A 141 0.75 8.08 -32.84
C SER A 141 0.16 7.27 -33.99
N LEU A 142 -0.02 5.94 -33.96
CA LEU A 142 -0.38 5.21 -35.19
C LEU A 142 -1.03 3.81 -35.16
N PHE A 143 -0.98 2.95 -34.12
CA PHE A 143 -1.46 1.56 -34.27
C PHE A 143 -2.12 0.97 -32.98
N ALA A 144 -3.39 0.58 -33.11
CA ALA A 144 -4.27 0.12 -32.02
C ALA A 144 -4.16 -1.36 -31.65
N ASP A 145 -3.35 -2.18 -32.32
CA ASP A 145 -3.34 -3.64 -32.13
C ASP A 145 -2.02 -4.25 -31.62
N THR A 146 -1.14 -3.44 -31.03
CA THR A 146 0.15 -3.94 -30.56
C THR A 146 0.06 -4.26 -29.07
N THR A 147 0.26 -5.53 -28.70
CA THR A 147 0.41 -5.98 -27.31
C THR A 147 1.83 -5.73 -26.82
N TYR A 148 1.99 -5.19 -25.62
CA TYR A 148 3.30 -5.01 -25.00
C TYR A 148 3.94 -6.36 -24.64
N SER A 149 5.22 -6.52 -24.96
CA SER A 149 5.97 -7.73 -24.62
C SER A 149 6.76 -7.51 -23.31
N TRP A 150 6.36 -8.19 -22.25
CA TRP A 150 6.98 -8.09 -20.94
C TRP A 150 8.31 -8.81 -20.86
N THR A 151 9.31 -8.15 -20.27
CA THR A 151 10.56 -8.77 -19.85
C THR A 151 10.41 -9.29 -18.42
N GLU A 152 10.75 -10.55 -18.18
CA GLU A 152 10.67 -11.14 -16.85
C GLU A 152 11.78 -10.60 -15.93
N ALA A 153 11.46 -10.48 -14.64
CA ALA A 153 12.38 -10.09 -13.59
C ALA A 153 12.08 -10.90 -12.33
N GLN A 154 13.09 -11.12 -11.49
CA GLN A 154 12.88 -11.72 -10.18
C GLN A 154 12.19 -10.69 -9.28
N ASP A 155 11.10 -11.08 -8.61
CA ASP A 155 10.37 -10.20 -7.72
C ASP A 155 11.13 -9.94 -6.41
N PHE A 156 10.73 -8.88 -5.71
CA PHE A 156 11.17 -8.63 -4.34
C PHE A 156 10.75 -9.77 -3.42
N SER A 157 11.62 -10.12 -2.49
CA SER A 157 11.26 -10.99 -1.36
C SER A 157 10.20 -10.32 -0.46
N ASP A 158 9.49 -11.10 0.34
CA ASP A 158 8.49 -10.55 1.27
C ASP A 158 9.12 -9.58 2.28
N ALA A 159 10.36 -9.84 2.71
CA ALA A 159 11.11 -8.95 3.59
C ALA A 159 11.41 -7.59 2.91
N GLU A 160 11.86 -7.61 1.66
CA GLU A 160 12.10 -6.39 0.89
C GLU A 160 10.80 -5.62 0.64
N LYS A 161 9.69 -6.30 0.33
CA LYS A 161 8.37 -5.66 0.19
C LYS A 161 7.96 -4.96 1.47
N PHE A 162 8.09 -5.61 2.62
CA PHE A 162 7.79 -5.02 3.92
C PHE A 162 8.64 -3.78 4.22
N GLU A 163 9.96 -3.83 3.99
CA GLU A 163 10.87 -2.70 4.19
C GLU A 163 10.53 -1.52 3.25
N LEU A 164 10.23 -1.80 1.98
CA LEU A 164 9.82 -0.79 1.00
C LEU A 164 8.51 -0.11 1.43
N GLU A 165 7.50 -0.87 1.80
CA GLU A 165 6.22 -0.36 2.29
C GLU A 165 6.43 0.53 3.52
N GLN A 166 7.21 0.08 4.50
CA GLN A 166 7.53 0.86 5.69
C GLN A 166 8.28 2.15 5.36
N SER A 167 9.20 2.12 4.40
CA SER A 167 9.96 3.31 3.99
C SER A 167 9.09 4.37 3.29
N ILE A 168 8.10 3.93 2.53
CA ILE A 168 7.25 4.78 1.68
C ILE A 168 6.07 5.38 2.45
N ILE A 169 5.35 4.55 3.23
CA ILE A 169 4.10 4.94 3.89
C ILE A 169 4.18 4.91 5.43
N GLY A 170 5.30 4.42 5.98
CA GLY A 170 5.54 4.37 7.42
C GLY A 170 5.04 3.10 8.12
N VAL A 171 4.35 2.22 7.40
CA VAL A 171 3.83 0.94 7.92
C VAL A 171 4.07 -0.18 6.91
N GLY A 172 4.39 -1.38 7.38
CA GLY A 172 4.43 -2.58 6.53
C GLY A 172 3.01 -3.11 6.34
N LEU A 173 2.64 -3.42 5.12
CA LEU A 173 1.33 -3.97 4.74
C LEU A 173 1.42 -5.47 4.51
N SER A 174 2.59 -5.93 4.08
CA SER A 174 2.93 -7.35 3.95
C SER A 174 3.17 -7.97 5.34
N ASP A 175 3.04 -9.29 5.44
CA ASP A 175 3.37 -10.01 6.68
C ASP A 175 4.79 -9.69 7.15
N HIS A 176 4.93 -9.32 8.42
CA HIS A 176 6.26 -9.09 8.98
C HIS A 176 7.13 -10.35 8.83
N PRO A 177 8.41 -10.26 8.42
CA PRO A 177 9.27 -11.42 8.19
C PRO A 177 9.32 -12.41 9.35
N LEU A 178 9.25 -11.92 10.59
CA LEU A 178 9.22 -12.75 11.80
C LEU A 178 7.92 -13.57 11.91
N VAL A 179 6.78 -13.03 11.46
CA VAL A 179 5.50 -13.78 11.46
C VAL A 179 5.58 -14.98 10.53
N LYS A 180 6.21 -14.81 9.36
CA LYS A 180 6.43 -15.90 8.41
C LYS A 180 7.37 -16.94 8.98
N LEU A 181 8.49 -16.51 9.55
CA LEU A 181 9.44 -17.41 10.23
C LEU A 181 8.78 -18.19 11.37
N ALA A 182 7.91 -17.54 12.14
CA ALA A 182 7.16 -18.20 13.21
C ALA A 182 6.16 -19.23 12.67
N LYS A 183 5.53 -18.98 11.51
CA LYS A 183 4.62 -19.93 10.85
C LYS A 183 5.37 -21.14 10.25
N GLU A 184 6.60 -20.93 9.78
CA GLU A 184 7.44 -21.96 9.15
C GLU A 184 8.29 -22.75 10.17
N ALA A 185 8.39 -22.29 11.41
CA ALA A 185 9.19 -22.94 12.44
C ALA A 185 8.48 -24.19 13.00
N ASP A 186 9.21 -25.30 13.06
CA ASP A 186 8.73 -26.58 13.62
C ASP A 186 8.46 -26.53 15.15
N GLN A 187 8.79 -25.42 15.81
CA GLN A 187 8.63 -25.26 17.25
C GLN A 187 7.72 -24.07 17.56
N PRO A 188 6.82 -24.22 18.55
CA PRO A 188 5.96 -23.12 18.96
C PRO A 188 6.78 -21.97 19.55
N PHE A 189 6.59 -20.78 19.01
CA PHE A 189 7.05 -19.52 19.60
C PHE A 189 5.90 -18.88 20.33
N SER A 190 6.21 -18.13 21.39
CA SER A 190 5.24 -17.31 22.10
C SER A 190 5.55 -15.84 21.86
N TRP A 191 4.54 -15.07 21.55
CA TRP A 191 4.65 -13.61 21.46
C TRP A 191 4.85 -13.03 22.86
N ILE A 192 5.59 -11.93 22.97
CA ILE A 192 5.82 -11.25 24.26
C ILE A 192 4.48 -10.89 24.92
N SER A 193 3.47 -10.53 24.14
CA SER A 193 2.12 -10.23 24.62
C SER A 193 1.37 -11.42 25.23
N GLU A 194 1.81 -12.65 24.95
CA GLU A 194 1.20 -13.89 25.47
C GLU A 194 1.91 -14.39 26.74
N LEU A 195 3.04 -13.77 27.11
CA LEU A 195 3.81 -14.17 28.26
C LEU A 195 3.12 -13.68 29.54
N THR A 196 2.90 -14.62 30.45
CA THR A 196 2.45 -14.34 31.82
C THR A 196 3.64 -14.41 32.77
N GLU A 197 3.47 -13.84 33.97
CA GLU A 197 4.46 -13.93 35.04
C GLU A 197 4.81 -15.41 35.31
N ASN A 198 6.09 -15.75 35.29
CA ASN A 198 6.63 -17.12 35.39
C ASN A 198 6.45 -18.04 34.16
N SER A 199 6.01 -17.56 33.04
CA SER A 199 6.01 -18.38 31.81
C SER A 199 7.43 -18.63 31.31
N ARG A 200 7.69 -19.88 30.87
CA ARG A 200 8.92 -20.24 30.14
C ARG A 200 8.59 -20.37 28.68
N ALA A 201 9.11 -19.47 27.85
CA ALA A 201 8.87 -19.48 26.42
C ALA A 201 10.15 -19.17 25.64
N ARG A 202 10.23 -19.68 24.42
CA ARG A 202 11.19 -19.16 23.45
C ARG A 202 10.60 -17.93 22.78
N ILE A 203 11.34 -16.85 22.81
CA ILE A 203 10.96 -15.56 22.20
C ILE A 203 11.75 -15.43 20.90
N LEU A 204 11.07 -14.97 19.88
CA LEU A 204 11.68 -14.53 18.62
C LEU A 204 12.21 -13.11 18.75
#